data_07e454092735a67706e1d6ca3dd6598d
#
_entry.id   07e454092735a67706e1d6ca3dd6598d
#
_cell.length_a   1.000
_cell.length_b   1.000
_cell.length_c   1.000
_cell.angle_alpha   90.00
_cell.angle_beta   90.00
_cell.angle_gamma   90.00
#
_symmetry.space_group_name_H-M   'P 1'
#
loop_
_entity.id
_entity.type
_entity.pdbx_description
1 polymer ?
#
loop_
_entity_poly.entity_id
_entity_poly.type
_entity_poly.pdbx_seq_one_letter_code
_entity_poly.pdbx_strand_id
1 'polypeptide(L)'
;MKTNSKKWLKRLGIFLGTLILIVVGYVVYVFSSYYRLEDKQKLTITGKSTEKAKTRKSYRITSGNIGFGAYSDDYSFFMDGGKESRARSKDAVIENVSSYAEAVAQLNPDFMLFQEVDIDGTRSYHVDERKLLLSQTLSTDNTSRNYTFAQNYDSPYLFYPILEPHGKNKSGMLTVSNMKITESIRRSLPIEDGFMKLLDLDRCYSVNRIPTENGKELVLYNLHLSAYTSDPSTADNQLRCCLRI
;
A
#
# COMPACT_ATOMS: atom_id res chain seq x y z
N MET A 1 -21.47 38.76 42.56
CA MET A 1 -20.46 37.85 41.98
C MET A 1 -20.94 36.43 41.64
N LYS A 2 -22.02 35.89 42.20
CA LYS A 2 -22.48 34.48 41.95
C LYS A 2 -23.13 34.21 40.57
N THR A 3 -23.61 35.19 39.84
CA THR A 3 -24.32 35.02 38.55
C THR A 3 -23.39 34.77 37.36
N ASN A 4 -22.17 35.26 37.38
CA ASN A 4 -21.20 35.05 36.29
C ASN A 4 -20.61 33.62 36.31
N SER A 5 -20.43 33.03 37.47
CA SER A 5 -19.92 31.67 37.65
C SER A 5 -20.86 30.63 37.04
N LYS A 6 -22.18 30.72 37.25
CA LYS A 6 -23.18 29.79 36.68
C LYS A 6 -23.22 29.88 35.14
N LYS A 7 -23.11 31.07 34.57
CA LYS A 7 -23.08 31.25 33.10
C LYS A 7 -21.80 30.65 32.49
N TRP A 8 -20.67 30.83 33.18
CA TRP A 8 -19.39 30.26 32.73
C TRP A 8 -19.41 28.72 32.80
N LEU A 9 -19.89 28.12 33.87
CA LEU A 9 -20.06 26.67 34.01
C LEU A 9 -20.99 26.08 32.92
N LYS A 10 -22.10 26.78 32.61
CA LYS A 10 -22.99 26.38 31.52
C LYS A 10 -22.28 26.39 30.16
N ARG A 11 -21.51 27.46 29.88
CA ARG A 11 -20.70 27.56 28.62
C ARG A 11 -19.63 26.49 28.53
N LEU A 12 -18.94 26.22 29.64
CA LEU A 12 -17.96 25.13 29.73
C LEU A 12 -18.63 23.77 29.50
N GLY A 13 -19.77 23.52 30.10
CA GLY A 13 -20.54 22.28 29.89
C GLY A 13 -20.99 22.09 28.44
N ILE A 14 -21.43 23.17 27.77
CA ILE A 14 -21.80 23.13 26.36
C ILE A 14 -20.52 22.85 25.51
N PHE A 15 -19.41 23.52 25.76
CA PHE A 15 -18.16 23.32 25.08
C PHE A 15 -17.66 21.87 25.19
N LEU A 16 -17.64 21.31 26.42
CA LEU A 16 -17.22 19.94 26.65
C LEU A 16 -18.19 18.93 26.02
N GLY A 17 -19.50 19.18 26.10
CA GLY A 17 -20.50 18.34 25.43
C GLY A 17 -20.32 18.33 23.88
N THR A 18 -20.07 19.51 23.30
CA THR A 18 -19.79 19.61 21.86
C THR A 18 -18.52 18.87 21.49
N LEU A 19 -17.44 19.00 22.27
CA LEU A 19 -16.19 18.30 22.04
C LEU A 19 -16.37 16.77 22.07
N ILE A 20 -17.11 16.27 23.06
CA ILE A 20 -17.45 14.85 23.18
C ILE A 20 -18.22 14.38 21.94
N LEU A 21 -19.22 15.14 21.49
CA LEU A 21 -19.99 14.79 20.29
C LEU A 21 -19.11 14.73 19.04
N ILE A 22 -18.15 15.66 18.88
CA ILE A 22 -17.19 15.64 17.77
C ILE A 22 -16.34 14.37 17.83
N VAL A 23 -15.80 14.03 19.00
CA VAL A 23 -14.96 12.84 19.17
C VAL A 23 -15.76 11.57 18.89
N VAL A 24 -16.98 11.45 19.45
CA VAL A 24 -17.86 10.30 19.20
C VAL A 24 -18.20 10.20 17.69
N GLY A 25 -18.56 11.31 17.06
CA GLY A 25 -18.85 11.35 15.63
C GLY A 25 -17.65 10.92 14.79
N TYR A 26 -16.45 11.33 15.15
CA TYR A 26 -15.22 10.90 14.48
C TYR A 26 -14.96 9.40 14.68
N VAL A 27 -15.12 8.88 15.89
CA VAL A 27 -14.98 7.44 16.15
C VAL A 27 -15.96 6.64 15.32
N VAL A 28 -17.25 7.05 15.31
CA VAL A 28 -18.29 6.41 14.48
C VAL A 28 -17.90 6.46 12.99
N TYR A 29 -17.40 7.60 12.51
CA TYR A 29 -16.91 7.74 11.12
C TYR A 29 -15.80 6.74 10.82
N VAL A 30 -14.76 6.62 11.65
CA VAL A 30 -13.63 5.69 11.44
C VAL A 30 -14.13 4.26 11.39
N PHE A 31 -14.97 3.84 12.34
CA PHE A 31 -15.51 2.47 12.38
C PHE A 31 -16.44 2.16 11.20
N SER A 32 -17.32 3.10 10.82
CA SER A 32 -18.24 2.90 9.70
C SER A 32 -17.58 2.93 8.33
N SER A 33 -16.43 3.59 8.23
CA SER A 33 -15.65 3.67 7.00
C SER A 33 -14.65 2.52 6.84
N TYR A 34 -14.46 1.73 7.90
CA TYR A 34 -13.56 0.58 7.84
C TYR A 34 -14.21 -0.56 7.07
N TYR A 35 -13.49 -1.08 6.08
CA TYR A 35 -13.85 -2.30 5.37
C TYR A 35 -12.58 -3.06 4.97
N ARG A 36 -12.72 -4.36 4.79
CA ARG A 36 -11.66 -5.18 4.22
C ARG A 36 -12.00 -5.55 2.78
N LEU A 37 -10.98 -5.55 1.94
CA LEU A 37 -11.11 -6.05 0.58
C LEU A 37 -11.35 -7.56 0.59
N GLU A 38 -12.23 -8.01 -0.30
CA GLU A 38 -12.55 -9.45 -0.42
C GLU A 38 -11.33 -10.28 -0.81
N ASP A 39 -11.29 -11.52 -0.31
CA ASP A 39 -10.32 -12.51 -0.75
C ASP A 39 -10.66 -13.01 -2.17
N LYS A 40 -9.67 -13.55 -2.87
CA LYS A 40 -9.79 -14.11 -4.24
C LYS A 40 -10.27 -13.10 -5.28
N GLN A 41 -10.00 -11.83 -5.08
CA GLN A 41 -10.38 -10.78 -6.01
C GLN A 41 -9.53 -10.86 -7.28
N LYS A 42 -10.18 -11.01 -8.44
CA LYS A 42 -9.51 -10.94 -9.75
C LYS A 42 -8.96 -9.55 -9.98
N LEU A 43 -7.69 -9.47 -10.38
CA LEU A 43 -7.03 -8.21 -10.70
C LEU A 43 -7.10 -7.94 -12.20
N THR A 44 -7.26 -6.66 -12.54
CA THR A 44 -7.16 -6.22 -13.94
C THR A 44 -5.72 -6.36 -14.42
N ILE A 45 -5.54 -7.08 -15.51
CA ILE A 45 -4.27 -7.20 -16.21
C ILE A 45 -4.26 -6.14 -17.30
N THR A 46 -3.26 -5.26 -17.24
CA THR A 46 -3.07 -4.20 -18.24
C THR A 46 -1.75 -4.42 -18.97
N GLY A 47 -1.70 -4.07 -20.26
CA GLY A 47 -0.51 -4.21 -21.10
C GLY A 47 -0.75 -5.15 -22.28
N LYS A 48 0.29 -5.33 -23.11
CA LYS A 48 0.17 -6.03 -24.41
C LYS A 48 1.20 -7.14 -24.61
N SER A 49 1.93 -7.53 -23.55
CA SER A 49 2.89 -8.61 -23.70
C SER A 49 2.20 -9.93 -24.10
N THR A 50 2.75 -10.59 -25.09
CA THR A 50 2.35 -11.92 -25.55
C THR A 50 3.41 -12.96 -25.25
N GLU A 51 4.58 -12.53 -24.76
CA GLU A 51 5.74 -13.38 -24.48
C GLU A 51 5.42 -14.44 -23.43
N LYS A 52 5.85 -15.68 -23.70
CA LYS A 52 5.77 -16.77 -22.73
C LYS A 52 7.10 -16.93 -22.00
N ALA A 53 7.06 -17.39 -20.78
CA ALA A 53 8.27 -17.73 -20.06
C ALA A 53 8.93 -18.98 -20.69
N LYS A 54 10.26 -18.94 -20.82
CA LYS A 54 11.08 -20.04 -21.36
C LYS A 54 11.57 -20.93 -20.24
N THR A 55 11.55 -22.22 -20.47
CA THR A 55 12.19 -23.17 -19.54
C THR A 55 13.71 -23.12 -19.69
N ARG A 56 14.42 -23.39 -18.60
CA ARG A 56 15.90 -23.37 -18.55
C ARG A 56 16.51 -21.98 -18.85
N LYS A 57 15.75 -20.91 -18.69
CA LYS A 57 16.22 -19.52 -18.75
C LYS A 57 16.27 -18.95 -17.34
N SER A 58 17.32 -18.21 -17.02
CA SER A 58 17.39 -17.39 -15.80
C SER A 58 16.61 -16.11 -16.00
N TYR A 59 15.84 -15.69 -15.00
CA TYR A 59 15.08 -14.46 -14.99
C TYR A 59 15.59 -13.54 -13.89
N ARG A 60 15.63 -12.25 -14.17
CA ARG A 60 15.94 -11.21 -13.19
C ARG A 60 14.64 -10.69 -12.58
N ILE A 61 14.56 -10.76 -11.27
CA ILE A 61 13.44 -10.25 -10.50
C ILE A 61 13.97 -9.13 -9.60
N THR A 62 13.28 -7.99 -9.57
CA THR A 62 13.49 -6.94 -8.58
C THR A 62 12.29 -6.89 -7.67
N SER A 63 12.51 -6.67 -6.38
CA SER A 63 11.46 -6.45 -5.40
C SER A 63 11.86 -5.32 -4.47
N GLY A 64 10.93 -4.41 -4.17
CA GLY A 64 11.19 -3.32 -3.26
C GLY A 64 9.93 -2.65 -2.74
N ASN A 65 9.95 -2.39 -1.44
CA ASN A 65 9.01 -1.52 -0.79
C ASN A 65 9.45 -0.07 -1.05
N ILE A 66 8.57 0.74 -1.67
CA ILE A 66 8.91 2.13 -2.01
C ILE A 66 8.49 3.13 -0.92
N GLY A 67 7.85 2.65 0.16
CA GLY A 67 7.50 3.47 1.31
C GLY A 67 6.69 4.72 0.94
N PHE A 68 5.66 4.58 0.08
CA PHE A 68 4.85 5.72 -0.43
C PHE A 68 5.70 6.94 -0.86
N GLY A 69 6.87 6.71 -1.42
CA GLY A 69 7.78 7.74 -1.92
C GLY A 69 8.35 8.68 -0.85
N ALA A 70 8.22 8.37 0.43
CA ALA A 70 8.61 9.26 1.51
C ALA A 70 10.04 9.04 2.01
N TYR A 71 10.56 7.80 1.92
CA TYR A 71 11.79 7.40 2.60
C TYR A 71 13.03 7.93 1.87
N SER A 72 13.56 9.04 2.40
CA SER A 72 14.94 9.47 2.22
C SER A 72 15.77 9.00 3.42
N ASP A 73 17.11 9.08 3.35
CA ASP A 73 18.04 8.53 4.34
C ASP A 73 17.76 8.96 5.80
N ASP A 74 17.17 10.14 5.98
CA ASP A 74 16.86 10.75 7.28
C ASP A 74 15.35 10.79 7.58
N TYR A 75 14.51 10.09 6.80
CA TYR A 75 13.07 9.98 7.03
C TYR A 75 12.76 8.98 8.15
N SER A 76 11.84 9.33 9.03
CA SER A 76 11.51 8.54 10.22
C SER A 76 9.99 8.51 10.42
N PHE A 77 9.36 7.40 10.03
CA PHE A 77 7.91 7.27 10.04
C PHE A 77 7.36 7.11 11.46
N PHE A 78 6.29 7.85 11.78
CA PHE A 78 5.74 7.90 13.14
C PHE A 78 5.24 6.56 13.66
N MET A 79 4.72 5.69 12.79
CA MET A 79 4.25 4.36 13.19
C MET A 79 5.41 3.40 13.50
N ASP A 80 6.61 3.69 13.01
CA ASP A 80 7.83 2.95 13.30
C ASP A 80 8.62 3.58 14.47
N GLY A 81 7.96 4.43 15.25
CA GLY A 81 8.58 5.15 16.37
C GLY A 81 9.28 6.46 15.98
N GLY A 82 9.12 6.90 14.74
CA GLY A 82 9.64 8.14 14.20
C GLY A 82 8.72 9.35 14.43
N LYS A 83 8.85 10.36 13.57
CA LYS A 83 8.14 11.65 13.72
C LYS A 83 7.26 12.02 12.55
N GLU A 84 7.68 11.72 11.32
CA GLU A 84 6.98 12.11 10.10
C GLU A 84 5.78 11.21 9.83
N SER A 85 4.66 11.80 9.42
CA SER A 85 3.44 11.08 9.04
C SER A 85 3.17 11.11 7.53
N ARG A 86 3.90 11.96 6.81
CA ARG A 86 3.79 12.20 5.37
C ARG A 86 5.18 12.31 4.76
N ALA A 87 5.26 12.18 3.46
CA ALA A 87 6.44 12.62 2.72
C ALA A 87 6.68 14.12 2.92
N ARG A 88 7.91 14.57 2.73
CA ARG A 88 8.30 15.97 2.99
C ARG A 88 7.66 16.98 2.05
N SER A 89 7.47 16.59 0.79
CA SER A 89 6.79 17.41 -0.21
C SER A 89 6.33 16.51 -1.38
N LYS A 90 5.48 17.08 -2.23
CA LYS A 90 5.09 16.44 -3.48
C LYS A 90 6.28 16.18 -4.40
N ASP A 91 7.19 17.15 -4.49
CA ASP A 91 8.38 17.04 -5.34
C ASP A 91 9.33 15.96 -4.81
N ALA A 92 9.48 15.84 -3.48
CA ALA A 92 10.24 14.75 -2.88
C ALA A 92 9.67 13.36 -3.21
N VAL A 93 8.34 13.19 -3.18
CA VAL A 93 7.69 11.93 -3.62
C VAL A 93 8.02 11.64 -5.08
N ILE A 94 7.86 12.63 -5.96
CA ILE A 94 8.13 12.46 -7.39
C ILE A 94 9.61 12.10 -7.63
N GLU A 95 10.53 12.78 -6.98
CA GLU A 95 11.96 12.54 -7.09
C GLU A 95 12.35 11.15 -6.58
N ASN A 96 11.91 10.79 -5.38
CA ASN A 96 12.23 9.49 -4.76
C ASN A 96 11.71 8.32 -5.61
N VAL A 97 10.43 8.38 -6.02
CA VAL A 97 9.82 7.31 -6.82
C VAL A 97 10.45 7.22 -8.21
N SER A 98 10.74 8.36 -8.85
CA SER A 98 11.37 8.38 -10.17
C SER A 98 12.80 7.83 -10.12
N SER A 99 13.61 8.28 -9.17
CA SER A 99 15.00 7.80 -8.98
C SER A 99 15.03 6.30 -8.68
N TYR A 100 14.10 5.81 -7.84
CA TYR A 100 13.97 4.39 -7.57
C TYR A 100 13.60 3.61 -8.84
N ALA A 101 12.63 4.09 -9.61
CA ALA A 101 12.19 3.45 -10.86
C ALA A 101 13.31 3.41 -11.90
N GLU A 102 14.10 4.49 -12.03
CA GLU A 102 15.28 4.54 -12.90
C GLU A 102 16.35 3.52 -12.49
N ALA A 103 16.65 3.44 -11.19
CA ALA A 103 17.61 2.47 -10.67
C ALA A 103 17.16 1.02 -10.96
N VAL A 104 15.86 0.73 -10.79
CA VAL A 104 15.28 -0.58 -11.13
C VAL A 104 15.35 -0.84 -12.63
N ALA A 105 15.04 0.15 -13.47
CA ALA A 105 15.07 0.03 -14.92
C ALA A 105 16.48 -0.29 -15.46
N GLN A 106 17.53 0.31 -14.87
CA GLN A 106 18.93 0.03 -15.23
C GLN A 106 19.33 -1.44 -15.01
N LEU A 107 18.67 -2.13 -14.10
CA LEU A 107 18.89 -3.55 -13.87
C LEU A 107 18.28 -4.42 -14.97
N ASN A 108 17.49 -3.86 -15.88
CA ASN A 108 16.78 -4.57 -16.94
C ASN A 108 16.07 -5.85 -16.45
N PRO A 109 15.14 -5.76 -15.46
CA PRO A 109 14.49 -6.92 -14.89
C PRO A 109 13.41 -7.49 -15.80
N ASP A 110 13.23 -8.82 -15.74
CA ASP A 110 12.10 -9.51 -16.37
C ASP A 110 10.80 -9.31 -15.58
N PHE A 111 10.94 -9.17 -14.24
CA PHE A 111 9.82 -8.96 -13.31
C PHE A 111 10.18 -7.89 -12.29
N MET A 112 9.21 -7.02 -11.98
CA MET A 112 9.35 -5.99 -10.96
C MET A 112 8.18 -6.08 -9.98
N LEU A 113 8.48 -6.13 -8.70
CA LEU A 113 7.53 -6.25 -7.60
C LEU A 113 7.71 -5.05 -6.69
N PHE A 114 6.69 -4.18 -6.62
CA PHE A 114 6.72 -3.00 -5.78
C PHE A 114 5.65 -3.12 -4.69
N GLN A 115 5.97 -2.71 -3.48
CA GLN A 115 5.06 -2.63 -2.34
C GLN A 115 4.95 -1.18 -1.87
N GLU A 116 3.88 -0.87 -1.14
CA GLU A 116 3.56 0.47 -0.63
C GLU A 116 3.47 1.54 -1.71
N VAL A 117 2.84 1.19 -2.82
CA VAL A 117 2.64 2.09 -3.97
C VAL A 117 1.33 2.85 -3.76
N ASP A 118 1.41 4.13 -3.40
CA ASP A 118 0.24 4.98 -3.27
C ASP A 118 -0.32 5.35 -4.66
N ILE A 119 -1.65 5.30 -4.79
CA ILE A 119 -2.34 5.77 -6.00
C ILE A 119 -3.15 7.03 -5.75
N ASP A 120 -3.49 7.30 -4.48
CA ASP A 120 -4.10 8.53 -4.00
C ASP A 120 -3.93 8.58 -2.46
N GLY A 121 -3.07 9.44 -1.96
CA GLY A 121 -2.79 9.52 -0.53
C GLY A 121 -2.49 10.92 -0.05
N THR A 122 -3.07 11.30 1.08
CA THR A 122 -2.68 12.55 1.76
C THR A 122 -1.20 12.53 2.11
N ARG A 123 -0.67 11.36 2.52
CA ARG A 123 0.72 11.16 2.92
C ARG A 123 1.72 11.30 1.78
N SER A 124 1.28 11.04 0.56
CA SER A 124 2.06 11.12 -0.68
C SER A 124 1.62 12.30 -1.59
N TYR A 125 0.94 13.30 -1.01
CA TYR A 125 0.47 14.50 -1.73
C TYR A 125 -0.39 14.19 -2.97
N HIS A 126 -1.18 13.12 -2.92
CA HIS A 126 -2.05 12.66 -4.01
C HIS A 126 -1.30 12.32 -5.31
N VAL A 127 -0.04 11.94 -5.21
CA VAL A 127 0.74 11.43 -6.34
C VAL A 127 0.32 9.99 -6.66
N ASP A 128 -0.04 9.72 -7.91
CA ASP A 128 -0.22 8.33 -8.39
C ASP A 128 1.17 7.75 -8.71
N GLU A 129 1.80 7.16 -7.68
CA GLU A 129 3.14 6.58 -7.78
C GLU A 129 3.19 5.40 -8.74
N ARG A 130 2.07 4.67 -8.89
CA ARG A 130 1.94 3.61 -9.89
C ARG A 130 2.20 4.15 -11.30
N LYS A 131 1.64 5.33 -11.64
CA LYS A 131 1.88 5.95 -12.96
C LYS A 131 3.34 6.37 -13.12
N LEU A 132 3.97 6.90 -12.08
CA LEU A 132 5.39 7.26 -12.13
C LEU A 132 6.27 6.03 -12.37
N LEU A 133 6.09 4.97 -11.58
CA LEU A 133 6.81 3.71 -11.75
C LEU A 133 6.65 3.15 -13.16
N LEU A 134 5.41 3.11 -13.67
CA LEU A 134 5.13 2.60 -15.01
C LEU A 134 5.74 3.49 -16.09
N SER A 135 5.71 4.82 -15.97
CA SER A 135 6.28 5.71 -16.96
C SER A 135 7.78 5.52 -17.15
N GLN A 136 8.51 5.29 -16.08
CA GLN A 136 9.95 5.06 -16.11
C GLN A 136 10.31 3.62 -16.52
N THR A 137 9.54 2.64 -16.07
CA THR A 137 9.85 1.24 -16.35
C THR A 137 9.33 0.75 -17.69
N LEU A 138 8.30 1.39 -18.28
CA LEU A 138 7.74 1.01 -19.59
C LEU A 138 8.45 1.72 -20.77
N SER A 139 9.16 2.82 -20.52
CA SER A 139 9.66 3.71 -21.60
C SER A 139 10.99 3.29 -22.23
N THR A 140 11.76 2.39 -21.61
CA THR A 140 13.15 2.18 -22.04
C THR A 140 13.32 1.29 -23.26
N ASP A 141 12.37 0.43 -23.65
CA ASP A 141 12.62 -0.55 -24.71
C ASP A 141 11.48 -0.81 -25.71
N ASN A 142 10.43 0.00 -25.75
CA ASN A 142 9.27 -0.30 -26.61
C ASN A 142 8.67 -1.70 -26.37
N THR A 143 9.05 -2.36 -25.29
CA THR A 143 8.56 -3.70 -24.93
C THR A 143 7.18 -3.59 -24.31
N SER A 144 6.25 -4.35 -24.86
CA SER A 144 4.93 -4.52 -24.27
C SER A 144 5.08 -5.27 -22.96
N ARG A 145 4.83 -4.61 -21.82
CA ARG A 145 4.81 -5.26 -20.51
C ARG A 145 3.36 -5.45 -20.05
N ASN A 146 3.14 -6.47 -19.23
CA ASN A 146 1.90 -6.58 -18.47
C ASN A 146 2.12 -6.09 -17.04
N TYR A 147 1.08 -5.52 -16.45
CA TYR A 147 1.10 -5.19 -15.03
C TYR A 147 -0.25 -5.43 -14.37
N THR A 148 -0.22 -5.63 -13.07
CA THR A 148 -1.38 -5.77 -12.19
C THR A 148 -1.16 -4.96 -10.93
N PHE A 149 -2.26 -4.49 -10.33
CA PHE A 149 -2.23 -3.73 -9.08
C PHE A 149 -3.16 -4.38 -8.06
N ALA A 150 -2.61 -4.79 -6.93
CA ALA A 150 -3.34 -5.36 -5.80
C ALA A 150 -3.44 -4.33 -4.67
N GLN A 151 -4.61 -3.73 -4.51
CA GLN A 151 -4.85 -2.78 -3.43
C GLN A 151 -4.80 -3.51 -2.08
N ASN A 152 -4.12 -2.90 -1.10
CA ASN A 152 -4.02 -3.41 0.27
C ASN A 152 -4.17 -2.32 1.33
N TYR A 153 -4.55 -1.13 0.95
CA TYR A 153 -4.86 -0.04 1.85
C TYR A 153 -5.89 0.91 1.25
N ASP A 154 -6.91 1.24 2.04
CA ASP A 154 -7.88 2.30 1.75
C ASP A 154 -8.41 2.79 3.10
N SER A 155 -7.71 3.75 3.68
CA SER A 155 -8.02 4.22 5.03
C SER A 155 -9.13 5.27 5.04
N PRO A 156 -9.90 5.39 6.13
CA PRO A 156 -10.61 6.63 6.44
C PRO A 156 -9.61 7.78 6.62
N TYR A 157 -10.10 9.01 6.76
CA TYR A 157 -9.23 10.13 7.10
C TYR A 157 -8.78 10.04 8.55
N LEU A 158 -7.48 9.87 8.77
CA LEU A 158 -6.85 9.73 10.09
C LEU A 158 -6.28 11.07 10.52
N PHE A 159 -6.85 11.64 11.60
CA PHE A 159 -6.44 12.94 12.16
C PHE A 159 -5.19 12.88 13.06
N TYR A 160 -4.57 11.71 13.16
CA TYR A 160 -3.33 11.55 13.94
C TYR A 160 -2.14 11.39 12.99
N PRO A 161 -0.97 12.00 13.29
CA PRO A 161 -0.69 13.02 14.33
C PRO A 161 -1.46 14.33 14.11
N ILE A 162 -1.84 15.03 15.20
CA ILE A 162 -2.77 16.17 15.11
C ILE A 162 -2.20 17.35 14.28
N LEU A 163 -0.89 17.61 14.39
CA LEU A 163 -0.24 18.72 13.68
C LEU A 163 0.06 18.40 12.22
N GLU A 164 0.22 17.12 11.90
CA GLU A 164 0.45 16.63 10.54
C GLU A 164 -0.35 15.34 10.33
N PRO A 165 -1.67 15.43 10.11
CA PRO A 165 -2.52 14.25 9.99
C PRO A 165 -2.06 13.32 8.88
N HIS A 166 -2.01 12.01 9.16
CA HIS A 166 -1.72 10.98 8.16
C HIS A 166 -2.72 11.01 6.98
N GLY A 167 -3.96 11.43 7.28
CA GLY A 167 -5.00 11.66 6.29
C GLY A 167 -5.61 10.38 5.75
N LYS A 168 -6.20 10.48 4.54
CA LYS A 168 -6.78 9.37 3.80
C LYS A 168 -5.79 8.88 2.76
N ASN A 169 -5.56 7.57 2.70
CA ASN A 169 -4.55 6.99 1.82
C ASN A 169 -5.08 5.74 1.13
N LYS A 170 -4.75 5.60 -0.14
CA LYS A 170 -5.07 4.45 -0.97
C LYS A 170 -3.79 3.93 -1.61
N SER A 171 -3.44 2.69 -1.28
CA SER A 171 -2.16 2.08 -1.62
C SER A 171 -2.30 0.61 -2.00
N GLY A 172 -1.25 0.05 -2.59
CA GLY A 172 -1.21 -1.35 -2.96
C GLY A 172 0.15 -1.85 -3.38
N MET A 173 0.13 -2.96 -4.10
CA MET A 173 1.31 -3.59 -4.68
C MET A 173 1.19 -3.61 -6.20
N LEU A 174 2.26 -3.19 -6.88
CA LEU A 174 2.37 -3.22 -8.32
C LEU A 174 3.27 -4.39 -8.74
N THR A 175 2.76 -5.23 -9.63
CA THR A 175 3.55 -6.28 -10.30
C THR A 175 3.67 -5.95 -11.78
N VAL A 176 4.89 -5.90 -12.29
CA VAL A 176 5.19 -5.68 -13.72
C VAL A 176 5.94 -6.87 -14.27
N SER A 177 5.59 -7.30 -15.47
CA SER A 177 6.16 -8.47 -16.16
C SER A 177 6.44 -8.18 -17.61
N ASN A 178 7.62 -8.56 -18.10
CA ASN A 178 7.94 -8.60 -19.53
C ASN A 178 7.14 -9.69 -20.26
N MET A 179 6.70 -10.74 -19.53
CA MET A 179 5.93 -11.83 -20.09
C MET A 179 4.44 -11.58 -19.90
N LYS A 180 3.65 -12.30 -20.69
CA LYS A 180 2.19 -12.29 -20.61
C LYS A 180 1.73 -12.80 -19.23
N ILE A 181 0.89 -12.03 -18.55
CA ILE A 181 0.13 -12.51 -17.40
C ILE A 181 -1.23 -12.96 -17.92
N THR A 182 -1.64 -14.19 -17.65
CA THR A 182 -2.93 -14.75 -18.09
C THR A 182 -3.99 -14.66 -17.02
N GLU A 183 -3.59 -14.72 -15.75
CA GLU A 183 -4.48 -14.59 -14.59
C GLU A 183 -3.72 -13.87 -13.47
N SER A 184 -4.45 -13.03 -12.74
CA SER A 184 -3.93 -12.39 -11.54
C SER A 184 -5.05 -12.30 -10.49
N ILE A 185 -4.72 -12.72 -9.27
CA ILE A 185 -5.66 -12.79 -8.14
C ILE A 185 -5.01 -12.15 -6.92
N ARG A 186 -5.75 -11.24 -6.26
CA ARG A 186 -5.43 -10.77 -4.92
C ARG A 186 -5.90 -11.81 -3.90
N ARG A 187 -5.05 -12.14 -2.94
CA ARG A 187 -5.36 -13.01 -1.81
C ARG A 187 -5.14 -12.27 -0.51
N SER A 188 -6.15 -12.26 0.34
CA SER A 188 -6.05 -11.66 1.68
C SER A 188 -5.17 -12.48 2.59
N LEU A 189 -4.40 -11.81 3.44
CA LEU A 189 -3.62 -12.41 4.51
C LEU A 189 -4.34 -12.22 5.85
N PRO A 190 -4.16 -13.11 6.82
CA PRO A 190 -4.62 -12.87 8.18
C PRO A 190 -3.92 -11.64 8.75
N ILE A 191 -4.66 -10.81 9.48
CA ILE A 191 -4.17 -9.66 10.23
C ILE A 191 -4.54 -9.83 11.69
N GLU A 192 -3.87 -9.10 12.58
CA GLU A 192 -4.19 -9.12 13.99
C GLU A 192 -5.59 -8.56 14.26
N ASP A 193 -6.30 -9.17 15.19
CA ASP A 193 -7.54 -8.63 15.71
C ASP A 193 -7.25 -7.50 16.69
N GLY A 194 -8.17 -6.55 16.82
CA GLY A 194 -8.07 -5.45 17.75
C GLY A 194 -8.27 -4.09 17.10
N PHE A 195 -8.09 -3.04 17.91
CA PHE A 195 -8.33 -1.67 17.48
C PHE A 195 -7.31 -1.20 16.41
N MET A 196 -6.09 -1.70 16.47
CA MET A 196 -5.01 -1.33 15.54
C MET A 196 -5.30 -1.74 14.10
N LYS A 197 -6.14 -2.74 13.86
CA LYS A 197 -6.56 -3.12 12.49
C LYS A 197 -7.20 -1.98 11.69
N LEU A 198 -7.73 -0.96 12.36
CA LEU A 198 -8.32 0.22 11.70
C LEU A 198 -7.27 1.13 11.07
N LEU A 199 -6.03 1.01 11.53
CA LEU A 199 -4.89 1.82 11.12
C LEU A 199 -3.90 1.02 10.25
N ASP A 200 -3.91 -0.31 10.37
CA ASP A 200 -2.99 -1.20 9.64
C ASP A 200 -3.48 -1.46 8.20
N LEU A 201 -2.55 -1.92 7.39
CA LEU A 201 -2.80 -2.33 6.01
C LEU A 201 -3.69 -3.59 5.97
N ASP A 202 -4.55 -3.67 4.96
CA ASP A 202 -5.26 -4.90 4.63
C ASP A 202 -4.33 -5.86 3.89
N ARG A 203 -3.40 -6.45 4.66
CA ARG A 203 -2.30 -7.28 4.16
C ARG A 203 -2.78 -8.32 3.15
N CYS A 204 -2.07 -8.40 2.05
CA CYS A 204 -2.41 -9.31 0.97
C CYS A 204 -1.16 -9.75 0.18
N TYR A 205 -1.37 -10.67 -0.73
CA TYR A 205 -0.44 -11.01 -1.80
C TYR A 205 -1.18 -11.13 -3.12
N SER A 206 -0.47 -10.92 -4.23
CA SER A 206 -0.98 -11.22 -5.55
C SER A 206 -0.35 -12.49 -6.11
N VAL A 207 -1.15 -13.28 -6.79
CA VAL A 207 -0.74 -14.49 -7.51
C VAL A 207 -0.89 -14.21 -8.99
N ASN A 208 0.21 -14.20 -9.73
CA ASN A 208 0.24 -13.88 -11.15
C ASN A 208 0.69 -15.12 -11.93
N ARG A 209 -0.15 -15.61 -12.85
CA ARG A 209 0.11 -16.80 -13.67
C ARG A 209 0.66 -16.39 -15.04
N ILE A 210 1.79 -16.95 -15.39
CA ILE A 210 2.56 -16.64 -16.60
C ILE A 210 2.74 -17.95 -17.37
N PRO A 211 2.22 -18.08 -18.60
CA PRO A 211 2.35 -19.30 -19.37
C PRO A 211 3.80 -19.53 -19.78
N THR A 212 4.22 -20.78 -19.78
CA THR A 212 5.53 -21.19 -20.29
C THR A 212 5.43 -21.85 -21.67
N GLU A 213 6.52 -21.88 -22.42
CA GLU A 213 6.57 -22.49 -23.77
C GLU A 213 6.23 -24.00 -23.76
N ASN A 214 6.47 -24.70 -22.64
CA ASN A 214 6.21 -26.13 -22.51
C ASN A 214 4.78 -26.45 -22.00
N GLY A 215 3.88 -25.46 -22.00
CA GLY A 215 2.48 -25.65 -21.59
C GLY A 215 2.24 -25.64 -20.08
N LYS A 216 3.28 -25.43 -19.26
CA LYS A 216 3.15 -25.22 -17.81
C LYS A 216 3.00 -23.72 -17.50
N GLU A 217 3.00 -23.39 -16.23
CA GLU A 217 2.94 -22.01 -15.76
C GLU A 217 4.10 -21.70 -14.80
N LEU A 218 4.60 -20.48 -14.89
CA LEU A 218 5.38 -19.83 -13.86
C LEU A 218 4.41 -19.02 -13.00
N VAL A 219 4.43 -19.24 -11.70
CA VAL A 219 3.58 -18.50 -10.75
C VAL A 219 4.43 -17.51 -9.99
N LEU A 220 4.11 -16.22 -10.15
CA LEU A 220 4.83 -15.12 -9.52
C LEU A 220 3.99 -14.54 -8.39
N TYR A 221 4.56 -14.47 -7.19
CA TYR A 221 3.93 -13.90 -6.01
C TYR A 221 4.55 -12.53 -5.71
N ASN A 222 3.70 -11.54 -5.48
CA ASN A 222 4.09 -10.28 -4.86
C ASN A 222 3.41 -10.20 -3.49
N LEU A 223 4.19 -10.06 -2.43
CA LEU A 223 3.77 -10.20 -1.04
C LEU A 223 4.07 -8.91 -0.28
N HIS A 224 3.14 -8.52 0.59
CA HIS A 224 3.39 -7.48 1.57
C HIS A 224 2.92 -7.95 2.95
N LEU A 225 3.83 -8.59 3.67
CA LEU A 225 3.59 -9.17 4.99
C LEU A 225 3.61 -8.10 6.08
N SER A 226 3.08 -8.43 7.25
CA SER A 226 3.19 -7.57 8.43
C SER A 226 4.63 -7.55 8.92
N ALA A 227 5.18 -6.35 9.12
CA ALA A 227 6.54 -6.17 9.62
C ALA A 227 6.59 -6.20 11.17
N TYR A 228 5.60 -5.55 11.79
CA TYR A 228 5.52 -5.41 13.25
C TYR A 228 4.20 -6.03 13.72
N THR A 229 4.29 -7.16 14.38
CA THR A 229 3.14 -7.85 14.95
C THR A 229 3.33 -7.99 16.44
N SER A 230 2.28 -7.76 17.22
CA SER A 230 2.26 -8.01 18.66
C SER A 230 2.24 -9.52 18.95
N ASP A 231 1.66 -10.30 18.03
CA ASP A 231 1.65 -11.76 18.05
C ASP A 231 2.60 -12.33 16.98
N PRO A 232 3.71 -12.96 17.38
CA PRO A 232 4.66 -13.59 16.47
C PRO A 232 4.03 -14.63 15.53
N SER A 233 2.91 -15.25 15.93
CA SER A 233 2.21 -16.24 15.12
C SER A 233 1.58 -15.64 13.86
N THR A 234 1.34 -14.32 13.82
CA THR A 234 0.72 -13.65 12.67
C THR A 234 1.60 -13.78 11.42
N ALA A 235 2.90 -13.52 11.53
CA ALA A 235 3.83 -13.64 10.41
C ALA A 235 3.92 -15.08 9.90
N ASP A 236 4.00 -16.07 10.80
CA ASP A 236 4.00 -17.50 10.46
C ASP A 236 2.70 -17.91 9.75
N ASN A 237 1.56 -17.44 10.23
CA ASN A 237 0.25 -17.72 9.62
C ASN A 237 0.16 -17.10 8.23
N GLN A 238 0.69 -15.88 8.02
CA GLN A 238 0.75 -15.24 6.73
C GLN A 238 1.60 -16.05 5.73
N LEU A 239 2.80 -16.48 6.14
CA LEU A 239 3.66 -17.33 5.31
C LEU A 239 2.99 -18.67 4.98
N ARG A 240 2.36 -19.32 5.96
CA ARG A 240 1.62 -20.58 5.74
C ARG A 240 0.48 -20.40 4.74
N CYS A 241 -0.22 -19.25 4.74
CA CYS A 241 -1.25 -18.94 3.75
C CYS A 241 -0.68 -18.86 2.33
N CYS A 242 0.53 -18.29 2.15
CA CYS A 242 1.18 -18.20 0.85
C CYS A 242 1.66 -19.57 0.33
N LEU A 243 1.97 -20.52 1.20
CA LEU A 243 2.50 -21.85 0.84
C LEU A 243 1.42 -22.92 0.62
N ARG A 244 0.16 -22.63 0.95
CA ARG A 244 -0.98 -23.60 0.84
C ARG A 244 -1.76 -23.45 -0.47
N ILE A 245 -1.08 -23.24 -1.59
CA ILE A 245 -1.71 -23.05 -2.91
C ILE A 245 -1.63 -24.32 -3.74
#